data_64186757292cbcb29fc4d63589931fd5
#
_entry.id   64186757292cbcb29fc4d63589931fd5
#
_cell.length_a   1.000
_cell.length_b   1.000
_cell.length_c   1.000
_cell.angle_alpha   90.00
_cell.angle_beta   90.00
_cell.angle_gamma   90.00
#
_symmetry.space_group_name_H-M   'P 1'
#
loop_
_entity.id
_entity.type
_entity.pdbx_description
1 polymer ?
#
loop_
_entity_poly.entity_id
_entity_poly.type
_entity_poly.pdbx_seq_one_letter_code
_entity_poly.pdbx_strand_id
1 'polypeptide(L)'
;MDVKALILAMAALTILTTEAFPRRPHAKCRISQYKTLLPSQLRAVQELRDKYEETLLSQIQRCSGKLLQQRPSVLHFTVQDRIIFVEEKVALAVQVLKNFSDPELSKYMSKPLETLVAIREDLRHCRSSRTHLSRPSPRLDIWLEKFNKEKEMESQECLQETVILNLFQILNEDVKCAAYMEECDKLQQHQARPAGFTAANQKKE
;
A
#
# COMPACT_ATOMS: atom_id res chain seq x y z
N MET A 1 9.88 44.17 -48.08
CA MET A 1 9.65 42.83 -47.48
C MET A 1 8.14 42.76 -47.18
N ASP A 2 7.49 41.79 -47.85
CA ASP A 2 6.03 41.70 -47.83
C ASP A 2 5.56 41.18 -46.48
N VAL A 3 4.75 41.93 -45.74
CA VAL A 3 4.20 41.57 -44.44
C VAL A 3 3.43 40.23 -44.51
N LYS A 4 2.84 39.94 -45.67
CA LYS A 4 2.15 38.68 -45.94
C LYS A 4 3.11 37.48 -45.93
N ALA A 5 4.33 37.63 -46.41
CA ALA A 5 5.36 36.59 -46.42
C ALA A 5 5.84 36.28 -44.97
N LEU A 6 5.93 37.31 -44.14
CA LEU A 6 6.32 37.17 -42.74
C LEU A 6 5.25 36.42 -41.90
N ILE A 7 3.97 36.72 -42.15
CA ILE A 7 2.84 36.06 -41.46
C ILE A 7 2.75 34.57 -41.86
N LEU A 8 2.98 34.25 -43.13
CA LEU A 8 2.99 32.89 -43.60
C LEU A 8 4.19 32.09 -43.04
N ALA A 9 5.36 32.69 -42.90
CA ALA A 9 6.52 32.07 -42.28
C ALA A 9 6.33 31.83 -40.80
N MET A 10 5.69 32.73 -40.08
CA MET A 10 5.37 32.57 -38.66
C MET A 10 4.28 31.49 -38.44
N ALA A 11 3.29 31.39 -39.32
CA ALA A 11 2.27 30.32 -39.26
C ALA A 11 2.85 28.93 -39.55
N ALA A 12 3.83 28.83 -40.45
CA ALA A 12 4.50 27.54 -40.72
C ALA A 12 5.39 27.07 -39.58
N LEU A 13 5.97 28.00 -38.79
CA LEU A 13 6.85 27.65 -37.66
C LEU A 13 6.05 27.11 -36.47
N THR A 14 4.78 27.48 -36.31
CA THR A 14 3.94 27.00 -35.20
C THR A 14 3.41 25.56 -35.42
N ILE A 15 3.40 25.06 -36.65
CA ILE A 15 2.90 23.73 -36.99
C ILE A 15 3.97 22.66 -36.72
N LEU A 16 5.25 22.99 -36.65
CA LEU A 16 6.36 22.06 -36.48
C LEU A 16 6.65 21.70 -35.02
N THR A 17 6.00 22.31 -34.05
CA THR A 17 6.22 22.05 -32.62
C THR A 17 5.12 21.21 -31.95
N THR A 18 4.28 20.49 -32.71
CA THR A 18 3.54 19.38 -32.13
C THR A 18 4.52 18.22 -31.90
N GLU A 19 5.45 18.40 -30.97
CA GLU A 19 6.14 17.28 -30.37
C GLU A 19 5.06 16.36 -29.80
N ALA A 20 4.83 15.27 -30.49
CA ALA A 20 4.08 14.15 -29.96
C ALA A 20 4.80 13.75 -28.67
N PHE A 21 4.29 14.21 -27.53
CA PHE A 21 4.76 13.73 -26.23
C PHE A 21 4.79 12.21 -26.34
N PRO A 22 5.96 11.57 -26.18
CA PRO A 22 6.02 10.12 -26.23
C PRO A 22 5.04 9.62 -25.17
N ARG A 23 3.96 8.96 -25.61
CA ARG A 23 3.06 8.26 -24.71
C ARG A 23 3.95 7.35 -23.89
N ARG A 24 4.18 7.69 -22.62
CA ARG A 24 4.92 6.82 -21.70
C ARG A 24 4.30 5.44 -21.85
N PRO A 25 5.10 4.40 -22.19
CA PRO A 25 4.57 3.06 -22.29
C PRO A 25 3.81 2.80 -20.98
N HIS A 26 2.55 2.35 -21.07
CA HIS A 26 1.75 2.04 -19.90
C HIS A 26 2.57 1.13 -19.00
N ALA A 27 3.02 1.66 -17.87
CA ALA A 27 3.87 0.91 -16.96
C ALA A 27 3.09 -0.34 -16.55
N LYS A 28 3.66 -1.50 -16.87
CA LYS A 28 3.04 -2.80 -16.60
C LYS A 28 2.84 -2.94 -15.09
N CYS A 29 1.65 -3.38 -14.66
CA CYS A 29 1.39 -3.65 -13.25
C CYS A 29 2.41 -4.66 -12.69
N ARG A 30 3.21 -4.24 -11.72
CA ARG A 30 4.32 -5.01 -11.16
C ARG A 30 4.07 -5.50 -9.73
N ILE A 31 2.84 -5.40 -9.24
CA ILE A 31 2.50 -5.75 -7.85
C ILE A 31 2.88 -7.20 -7.50
N SER A 32 2.90 -8.11 -8.45
CA SER A 32 3.26 -9.52 -8.24
C SER A 32 4.69 -9.74 -7.73
N GLN A 33 5.59 -8.75 -7.84
CA GLN A 33 6.94 -8.83 -7.27
C GLN A 33 6.93 -8.86 -5.73
N TYR A 34 5.85 -8.39 -5.09
CA TYR A 34 5.69 -8.37 -3.63
C TYR A 34 5.03 -9.63 -3.06
N LYS A 35 4.89 -10.70 -3.86
CA LYS A 35 4.50 -12.04 -3.35
C LYS A 35 5.44 -12.51 -2.24
N THR A 36 6.72 -12.13 -2.36
CA THR A 36 7.75 -12.39 -1.35
C THR A 36 8.54 -11.11 -1.11
N LEU A 37 8.36 -10.53 0.07
CA LEU A 37 9.19 -9.41 0.52
C LEU A 37 10.54 -9.93 1.01
N LEU A 38 11.58 -9.13 0.83
CA LEU A 38 12.92 -9.47 1.30
C LEU A 38 12.93 -9.53 2.84
N PRO A 39 13.61 -10.53 3.44
CA PRO A 39 13.74 -10.61 4.90
C PRO A 39 14.27 -9.34 5.54
N SER A 40 15.16 -8.61 4.83
CA SER A 40 15.69 -7.33 5.29
C SER A 40 14.64 -6.21 5.36
N GLN A 41 13.62 -6.24 4.48
CA GLN A 41 12.52 -5.27 4.50
C GLN A 41 11.58 -5.54 5.69
N LEU A 42 11.23 -6.80 5.91
CA LEU A 42 10.39 -7.19 7.05
C LEU A 42 11.09 -6.95 8.38
N ARG A 43 12.41 -7.23 8.46
CA ARG A 43 13.21 -6.94 9.66
C ARG A 43 13.23 -5.45 9.97
N ALA A 44 13.44 -4.59 8.98
CA ALA A 44 13.44 -3.14 9.19
C ALA A 44 12.10 -2.63 9.75
N VAL A 45 10.98 -3.21 9.33
CA VAL A 45 9.65 -2.89 9.88
C VAL A 45 9.51 -3.37 11.31
N GLN A 46 10.02 -4.55 11.64
CA GLN A 46 10.01 -5.06 13.01
C GLN A 46 10.89 -4.20 13.94
N GLU A 47 12.10 -3.85 13.50
CA GLU A 47 13.00 -2.97 14.26
C GLU A 47 12.36 -1.60 14.54
N LEU A 48 11.68 -1.00 13.55
CA LEU A 48 10.93 0.24 13.76
C LEU A 48 9.83 0.07 14.79
N ARG A 49 9.03 -1.00 14.70
CA ARG A 49 7.96 -1.29 15.64
C ARG A 49 8.50 -1.49 17.05
N ASP A 50 9.52 -2.34 17.22
CA ASP A 50 10.08 -2.67 18.53
C ASP A 50 10.64 -1.40 19.21
N LYS A 51 11.31 -0.52 18.44
CA LYS A 51 11.79 0.77 18.94
C LYS A 51 10.65 1.73 19.29
N TYR A 52 9.59 1.75 18.51
CA TYR A 52 8.42 2.56 18.82
C TYR A 52 7.71 2.07 20.09
N GLU A 53 7.54 0.77 20.27
CA GLU A 53 6.97 0.17 21.48
C GLU A 53 7.80 0.51 22.74
N GLU A 54 9.13 0.53 22.65
CA GLU A 54 10.01 0.99 23.76
C GLU A 54 9.69 2.44 24.18
N THR A 55 9.38 3.33 23.21
CA THR A 55 9.04 4.72 23.52
C THR A 55 7.63 4.86 24.10
N LEU A 56 6.68 4.00 23.66
CA LEU A 56 5.29 4.02 24.16
C LEU A 56 5.16 3.62 25.62
N LEU A 57 6.05 2.78 26.14
CA LEU A 57 6.00 2.36 27.56
C LEU A 57 6.04 3.54 28.54
N SER A 58 6.50 4.71 28.08
CA SER A 58 6.52 5.95 28.86
C SER A 58 5.28 6.83 28.70
N GLN A 59 4.35 6.49 27.78
CA GLN A 59 3.19 7.32 27.43
C GLN A 59 1.88 6.61 27.81
N ILE A 60 0.97 7.36 28.48
CA ILE A 60 -0.31 6.83 28.97
C ILE A 60 -1.43 6.93 27.92
N GLN A 61 -1.13 7.44 26.72
CA GLN A 61 -2.15 7.68 25.71
C GLN A 61 -2.66 6.35 25.11
N ARG A 62 -3.97 6.15 25.17
CA ARG A 62 -4.63 4.99 24.58
C ARG A 62 -5.30 5.39 23.27
N CYS A 63 -4.72 5.00 22.17
CA CYS A 63 -5.34 5.14 20.85
C CYS A 63 -6.37 4.05 20.58
N SER A 64 -7.41 4.36 19.80
CA SER A 64 -8.48 3.39 19.53
C SER A 64 -8.00 2.21 18.67
N GLY A 65 -6.98 2.41 17.85
CA GLY A 65 -6.41 1.42 16.91
C GLY A 65 -7.39 0.93 15.83
N LYS A 66 -8.63 1.44 15.82
CA LYS A 66 -9.72 0.90 14.97
C LYS A 66 -9.48 1.11 13.48
N LEU A 67 -8.80 2.18 13.09
CA LEU A 67 -8.65 2.62 11.71
C LEU A 67 -8.09 1.53 10.77
N LEU A 68 -7.09 0.76 11.21
CA LEU A 68 -6.48 -0.32 10.42
C LEU A 68 -6.91 -1.72 10.85
N GLN A 69 -7.50 -1.86 12.03
CA GLN A 69 -7.96 -3.16 12.57
C GLN A 69 -9.32 -3.60 12.05
N GLN A 70 -10.21 -2.64 11.69
CA GLN A 70 -11.52 -2.98 11.13
C GLN A 70 -11.36 -3.45 9.68
N ARG A 71 -11.19 -4.76 9.52
CA ARG A 71 -11.01 -5.37 8.21
C ARG A 71 -12.32 -5.93 7.67
N PRO A 72 -12.80 -5.42 6.55
CA PRO A 72 -13.59 -6.30 5.70
C PRO A 72 -12.67 -7.44 5.27
N SER A 73 -13.18 -8.67 5.20
CA SER A 73 -12.38 -9.76 4.65
C SER A 73 -11.94 -9.38 3.23
N VAL A 74 -10.62 -9.19 3.06
CA VAL A 74 -9.99 -8.85 1.77
C VAL A 74 -10.37 -9.87 0.69
N LEU A 75 -10.73 -11.08 1.11
CA LEU A 75 -11.17 -12.19 0.25
C LEU A 75 -12.46 -11.88 -0.51
N HIS A 76 -13.35 -11.07 0.07
CA HIS A 76 -14.61 -10.71 -0.57
C HIS A 76 -14.48 -9.54 -1.56
N PHE A 77 -13.28 -9.00 -1.72
CA PHE A 77 -13.01 -7.95 -2.70
C PHE A 77 -12.56 -8.54 -4.04
N THR A 78 -12.99 -7.92 -5.12
CA THR A 78 -12.40 -8.17 -6.44
C THR A 78 -10.91 -7.81 -6.42
N VAL A 79 -10.14 -8.33 -7.38
CA VAL A 79 -8.71 -7.95 -7.50
C VAL A 79 -8.53 -6.43 -7.59
N GLN A 80 -9.44 -5.75 -8.29
CA GLN A 80 -9.39 -4.30 -8.43
C GLN A 80 -9.66 -3.59 -7.09
N ASP A 81 -10.65 -4.02 -6.36
CA ASP A 81 -10.96 -3.46 -5.04
C ASP A 81 -9.83 -3.71 -4.04
N ARG A 82 -9.19 -4.88 -4.09
CA ARG A 82 -8.00 -5.18 -3.26
C ARG A 82 -6.85 -4.21 -3.53
N ILE A 83 -6.59 -3.89 -4.80
CA ILE A 83 -5.55 -2.91 -5.17
C ILE A 83 -5.87 -1.55 -4.57
N ILE A 84 -7.11 -1.08 -4.69
CA ILE A 84 -7.54 0.21 -4.14
C ILE A 84 -7.45 0.20 -2.61
N PHE A 85 -7.98 -0.85 -1.97
CA PHE A 85 -7.94 -1.02 -0.52
C PHE A 85 -6.52 -0.96 0.05
N VAL A 86 -5.59 -1.70 -0.57
CA VAL A 86 -4.19 -1.74 -0.14
C VAL A 86 -3.47 -0.43 -0.45
N GLU A 87 -3.77 0.20 -1.60
CA GLU A 87 -3.21 1.51 -1.96
C GLU A 87 -3.53 2.57 -0.89
N GLU A 88 -4.78 2.64 -0.43
CA GLU A 88 -5.19 3.61 0.60
C GLU A 88 -4.46 3.39 1.93
N LYS A 89 -4.32 2.14 2.37
CA LYS A 89 -3.57 1.81 3.60
C LYS A 89 -2.08 2.14 3.49
N VAL A 90 -1.46 1.79 2.35
CA VAL A 90 -0.05 2.10 2.09
C VAL A 90 0.14 3.62 1.93
N ALA A 91 -0.81 4.32 1.31
CA ALA A 91 -0.76 5.79 1.19
C ALA A 91 -0.79 6.47 2.56
N LEU A 92 -1.66 6.02 3.47
CA LEU A 92 -1.68 6.50 4.86
C LEU A 92 -0.34 6.23 5.55
N ALA A 93 0.20 5.01 5.43
CA ALA A 93 1.48 4.66 6.05
C ALA A 93 2.63 5.54 5.54
N VAL A 94 2.71 5.78 4.22
CA VAL A 94 3.70 6.71 3.63
C VAL A 94 3.51 8.12 4.16
N GLN A 95 2.28 8.62 4.24
CA GLN A 95 1.98 9.96 4.74
C GLN A 95 2.43 10.12 6.19
N VAL A 96 2.08 9.17 7.05
CA VAL A 96 2.41 9.21 8.47
C VAL A 96 3.91 9.14 8.69
N LEU A 97 4.62 8.20 8.06
CA LEU A 97 6.08 8.06 8.22
C LEU A 97 6.85 9.26 7.67
N LYS A 98 6.37 9.92 6.60
CA LYS A 98 7.00 11.15 6.09
C LYS A 98 6.87 12.33 7.03
N ASN A 99 5.77 12.41 7.77
CA ASN A 99 5.47 13.53 8.67
C ASN A 99 5.91 13.25 10.12
N PHE A 100 6.61 12.15 10.33
CA PHE A 100 7.09 11.77 11.65
C PHE A 100 8.38 12.55 11.99
N SER A 101 8.40 13.19 13.15
CA SER A 101 9.47 14.16 13.49
C SER A 101 10.40 13.70 14.61
N ASP A 102 10.24 12.48 15.15
CA ASP A 102 11.07 11.98 16.22
C ASP A 102 12.49 11.64 15.72
N PRO A 103 13.55 12.31 16.23
CA PRO A 103 14.93 12.09 15.78
C PRO A 103 15.45 10.68 16.11
N GLU A 104 15.02 10.09 17.23
CA GLU A 104 15.47 8.77 17.67
C GLU A 104 14.91 7.66 16.77
N LEU A 105 13.68 7.81 16.32
CA LEU A 105 13.02 6.84 15.45
C LEU A 105 13.33 7.05 13.97
N SER A 106 13.74 8.26 13.57
CA SER A 106 13.99 8.61 12.16
C SER A 106 14.97 7.68 11.46
N LYS A 107 15.99 7.20 12.17
CA LYS A 107 16.99 6.25 11.66
C LYS A 107 16.42 4.88 11.29
N TYR A 108 15.31 4.48 11.93
CA TYR A 108 14.61 3.21 11.65
C TYR A 108 13.54 3.34 10.57
N MET A 109 13.16 4.56 10.19
CA MET A 109 12.07 4.82 9.25
C MET A 109 12.48 4.77 7.78
N SER A 110 13.73 5.08 7.46
CA SER A 110 14.19 5.25 6.08
C SER A 110 13.87 4.03 5.21
N LYS A 111 14.23 2.84 5.65
CA LYS A 111 14.04 1.60 4.89
C LYS A 111 12.59 1.14 4.77
N PRO A 112 11.77 1.14 5.85
CA PRO A 112 10.32 0.95 5.74
C PRO A 112 9.65 1.96 4.80
N LEU A 113 9.99 3.24 4.90
CA LEU A 113 9.43 4.29 4.05
C LEU A 113 9.79 4.09 2.57
N GLU A 114 11.05 3.79 2.25
CA GLU A 114 11.50 3.49 0.88
C GLU A 114 10.69 2.31 0.30
N THR A 115 10.54 1.24 1.07
CA THR A 115 9.76 0.07 0.68
C THR A 115 8.29 0.42 0.40
N LEU A 116 7.65 1.17 1.29
CA LEU A 116 6.25 1.58 1.15
C LEU A 116 6.04 2.53 -0.04
N VAL A 117 6.98 3.46 -0.28
CA VAL A 117 6.91 4.37 -1.44
C VAL A 117 6.97 3.59 -2.75
N ALA A 118 7.86 2.61 -2.86
CA ALA A 118 7.95 1.75 -4.05
C ALA A 118 6.66 0.94 -4.25
N ILE A 119 6.12 0.32 -3.20
CA ILE A 119 4.86 -0.43 -3.25
C ILE A 119 3.70 0.47 -3.66
N ARG A 120 3.61 1.67 -3.09
CA ARG A 120 2.55 2.64 -3.43
C ARG A 120 2.57 3.01 -4.90
N GLU A 121 3.75 3.26 -5.45
CA GLU A 121 3.88 3.63 -6.85
C GLU A 121 3.45 2.48 -7.77
N ASP A 122 3.85 1.25 -7.49
CA ASP A 122 3.42 0.08 -8.25
C ASP A 122 1.91 -0.18 -8.13
N LEU A 123 1.31 0.03 -6.95
CA LEU A 123 -0.15 -0.06 -6.75
C LEU A 123 -0.89 0.99 -7.60
N ARG A 124 -0.41 2.23 -7.63
CA ARG A 124 -0.98 3.30 -8.47
C ARG A 124 -0.89 2.96 -9.95
N HIS A 125 0.24 2.43 -10.41
CA HIS A 125 0.39 1.95 -11.77
C HIS A 125 -0.57 0.79 -12.09
N CYS A 126 -0.74 -0.15 -11.17
CA CYS A 126 -1.69 -1.24 -11.33
C CYS A 126 -3.14 -0.76 -11.44
N ARG A 127 -3.51 0.25 -10.64
CA ARG A 127 -4.82 0.89 -10.71
C ARG A 127 -5.06 1.57 -12.05
N SER A 128 -4.07 2.32 -12.54
CA SER A 128 -4.18 3.09 -13.80
C SER A 128 -4.09 2.23 -15.06
N SER A 129 -3.35 1.12 -15.04
CA SER A 129 -3.14 0.26 -16.21
C SER A 129 -4.35 -0.61 -16.55
N ARG A 130 -5.27 -0.81 -15.62
CA ARG A 130 -6.54 -1.51 -15.84
C ARG A 130 -7.56 -0.51 -16.35
N THR A 131 -7.56 -0.28 -17.66
CA THR A 131 -8.30 0.75 -18.41
C THR A 131 -9.83 0.65 -18.35
N HIS A 132 -10.40 -0.38 -17.80
CA HIS A 132 -11.81 -0.38 -17.41
C HIS A 132 -11.89 0.10 -15.97
N LEU A 133 -12.06 1.40 -15.79
CA LEU A 133 -12.48 2.07 -14.55
C LEU A 133 -13.81 1.46 -14.06
N SER A 134 -13.77 0.21 -13.60
CA SER A 134 -14.87 -0.33 -12.86
C SER A 134 -14.95 0.46 -11.56
N ARG A 135 -16.10 1.05 -11.34
CA ARG A 135 -16.43 1.73 -10.07
C ARG A 135 -16.12 0.78 -8.92
N PRO A 136 -15.57 1.27 -7.80
CA PRO A 136 -15.40 0.47 -6.61
C PRO A 136 -16.70 -0.27 -6.26
N SER A 137 -16.58 -1.46 -5.70
CA SER A 137 -17.77 -2.17 -5.24
C SER A 137 -18.44 -1.39 -4.09
N PRO A 138 -19.77 -1.50 -3.89
CA PRO A 138 -20.46 -0.83 -2.80
C PRO A 138 -19.84 -1.13 -1.42
N ARG A 139 -19.29 -2.32 -1.26
CA ARG A 139 -18.60 -2.72 -0.02
C ARG A 139 -17.30 -1.94 0.17
N LEU A 140 -16.52 -1.73 -0.90
CA LEU A 140 -15.30 -0.93 -0.84
C LEU A 140 -15.63 0.55 -0.63
N ASP A 141 -16.67 1.07 -1.29
CA ASP A 141 -17.12 2.46 -1.11
C ASP A 141 -17.47 2.75 0.35
N ILE A 142 -18.24 1.88 0.99
CA ILE A 142 -18.58 2.00 2.43
C ILE A 142 -17.32 1.98 3.31
N TRP A 143 -16.37 1.10 3.00
CA TRP A 143 -15.11 1.04 3.75
C TRP A 143 -14.28 2.32 3.55
N LEU A 144 -14.17 2.82 2.31
CA LEU A 144 -13.43 4.05 1.99
C LEU A 144 -13.99 5.26 2.72
N GLU A 145 -15.32 5.41 2.73
CA GLU A 145 -16.00 6.49 3.45
C GLU A 145 -15.66 6.45 4.94
N LYS A 146 -15.79 5.27 5.56
CA LYS A 146 -15.48 5.07 6.97
C LYS A 146 -14.00 5.32 7.27
N PHE A 147 -13.10 4.76 6.45
CA PHE A 147 -11.65 4.92 6.60
C PHE A 147 -11.23 6.39 6.53
N ASN A 148 -11.75 7.15 5.57
CA ASN A 148 -11.45 8.56 5.43
C ASN A 148 -11.96 9.37 6.62
N LYS A 149 -13.19 9.10 7.06
CA LYS A 149 -13.76 9.76 8.24
C LYS A 149 -12.95 9.49 9.51
N GLU A 150 -12.59 8.23 9.76
CA GLU A 150 -11.79 7.86 10.93
C GLU A 150 -10.39 8.49 10.87
N LYS A 151 -9.76 8.52 9.68
CA LYS A 151 -8.46 9.17 9.46
C LYS A 151 -8.49 10.68 9.77
N GLU A 152 -9.58 11.37 9.42
CA GLU A 152 -9.75 12.80 9.69
C GLU A 152 -10.02 13.10 11.16
N MET A 153 -10.62 12.15 11.89
CA MET A 153 -10.98 12.32 13.30
C MET A 153 -9.85 11.93 14.27
N GLU A 154 -8.88 11.12 13.81
CA GLU A 154 -7.78 10.67 14.68
C GLU A 154 -6.72 11.76 14.87
N SER A 155 -6.12 11.80 16.07
CA SER A 155 -4.96 12.65 16.32
C SER A 155 -3.73 12.16 15.57
N GLN A 156 -2.77 13.05 15.35
CA GLN A 156 -1.51 12.72 14.63
C GLN A 156 -0.75 11.61 15.38
N GLU A 157 -0.72 11.65 16.69
CA GLU A 157 -0.05 10.66 17.54
C GLU A 157 -0.72 9.29 17.40
N CYS A 158 -2.06 9.25 17.42
CA CYS A 158 -2.79 8.00 17.24
C CYS A 158 -2.70 7.45 15.81
N LEU A 159 -2.58 8.29 14.80
CA LEU A 159 -2.27 7.84 13.44
C LEU A 159 -0.87 7.20 13.37
N GLN A 160 0.12 7.80 14.04
CA GLN A 160 1.49 7.28 14.11
C GLN A 160 1.51 5.90 14.78
N GLU A 161 0.92 5.79 15.97
CA GLU A 161 0.80 4.53 16.69
C GLU A 161 0.12 3.46 15.85
N THR A 162 -1.07 3.78 15.33
CA THR A 162 -1.86 2.83 14.53
C THR A 162 -1.10 2.36 13.29
N VAL A 163 -0.42 3.26 12.59
CA VAL A 163 0.35 2.90 11.39
C VAL A 163 1.55 2.05 11.75
N ILE A 164 2.40 2.48 12.69
CA ILE A 164 3.64 1.77 13.00
C ILE A 164 3.36 0.36 13.51
N LEU A 165 2.40 0.20 14.41
CA LEU A 165 2.03 -1.10 14.96
C LEU A 165 1.41 -2.05 13.92
N ASN A 166 0.81 -1.52 12.85
CA ASN A 166 0.18 -2.32 11.80
C ASN A 166 1.03 -2.48 10.52
N LEU A 167 2.23 -1.87 10.42
CA LEU A 167 3.06 -1.93 9.22
C LEU A 167 3.39 -3.34 8.78
N PHE A 168 3.77 -4.21 9.72
CA PHE A 168 4.09 -5.61 9.41
C PHE A 168 2.89 -6.32 8.78
N GLN A 169 1.70 -6.07 9.31
CA GLN A 169 0.46 -6.63 8.82
C GLN A 169 0.10 -6.11 7.42
N ILE A 170 0.21 -4.78 7.20
CA ILE A 170 -0.01 -4.17 5.89
C ILE A 170 0.89 -4.84 4.84
N LEU A 171 2.17 -5.03 5.15
CA LEU A 171 3.13 -5.61 4.20
C LEU A 171 2.94 -7.11 4.01
N ASN A 172 2.87 -7.87 5.09
CA ASN A 172 2.89 -9.33 5.03
C ASN A 172 1.52 -9.96 4.73
N GLU A 173 0.43 -9.23 4.95
CA GLU A 173 -0.92 -9.72 4.66
C GLU A 173 -1.56 -8.96 3.50
N ASP A 174 -1.75 -7.64 3.63
CA ASP A 174 -2.54 -6.88 2.66
C ASP A 174 -1.82 -6.75 1.31
N VAL A 175 -0.56 -6.30 1.31
CA VAL A 175 0.25 -6.17 0.09
C VAL A 175 0.49 -7.52 -0.56
N LYS A 176 0.81 -8.53 0.24
CA LYS A 176 1.00 -9.89 -0.24
C LYS A 176 -0.27 -10.46 -0.88
N CYS A 177 -1.43 -10.25 -0.26
CA CYS A 177 -2.71 -10.66 -0.85
C CYS A 177 -2.97 -9.95 -2.19
N ALA A 178 -2.74 -8.64 -2.28
CA ALA A 178 -2.86 -7.91 -3.54
C ALA A 178 -1.87 -8.43 -4.61
N ALA A 179 -0.66 -8.83 -4.20
CA ALA A 179 0.36 -9.38 -5.09
C ALA A 179 -0.01 -10.75 -5.67
N TYR A 180 -0.72 -11.58 -4.89
CA TYR A 180 -1.24 -12.87 -5.37
C TYR A 180 -2.51 -12.74 -6.21
N MET A 181 -3.10 -11.56 -6.27
CA MET A 181 -4.29 -11.29 -7.09
C MET A 181 -5.43 -12.29 -6.81
N GLU A 182 -5.80 -13.11 -7.79
CA GLU A 182 -6.88 -14.10 -7.69
C GLU A 182 -6.55 -15.28 -6.78
N GLU A 183 -5.27 -15.53 -6.52
CA GLU A 183 -4.82 -16.64 -5.68
C GLU A 183 -4.72 -16.30 -4.18
N CYS A 184 -5.09 -15.08 -3.78
CA CYS A 184 -5.02 -14.64 -2.38
C CYS A 184 -5.80 -15.58 -1.44
N ASP A 185 -6.93 -16.09 -1.88
CA ASP A 185 -7.78 -16.99 -1.10
C ASP A 185 -7.06 -18.30 -0.73
N LYS A 186 -6.22 -18.83 -1.63
CA LYS A 186 -5.41 -20.03 -1.40
C LYS A 186 -4.34 -19.81 -0.34
N LEU A 187 -3.77 -18.60 -0.27
CA LEU A 187 -2.76 -18.25 0.73
C LEU A 187 -3.27 -18.35 2.16
N GLN A 188 -4.47 -17.85 2.41
CA GLN A 188 -5.05 -17.86 3.76
C GLN A 188 -5.44 -19.29 4.19
N GLN A 189 -5.89 -20.13 3.26
CA GLN A 189 -6.19 -21.54 3.55
C GLN A 189 -4.93 -22.32 3.96
N HIS A 190 -3.76 -22.01 3.38
CA HIS A 190 -2.49 -22.63 3.77
C HIS A 190 -1.98 -22.15 5.12
N GLN A 191 -2.25 -20.89 5.50
CA GLN A 191 -1.87 -20.36 6.81
C GLN A 191 -2.81 -20.80 7.94
N ALA A 192 -4.06 -21.13 7.63
CA ALA A 192 -5.06 -21.60 8.59
C ALA A 192 -4.96 -23.13 8.90
N ARG A 193 -4.14 -23.91 8.18
CA ARG A 193 -3.88 -25.30 8.53
C ARG A 193 -2.89 -25.36 9.70
N PRO A 194 -3.31 -25.76 10.91
CA PRO A 194 -2.37 -26.05 11.97
C PRO A 194 -1.46 -27.18 11.47
N ALA A 195 -0.14 -27.06 11.74
CA ALA A 195 0.82 -28.10 11.47
C ALA A 195 0.27 -29.42 12.04
N GLY A 196 0.00 -30.38 11.14
CA GLY A 196 -0.71 -31.59 11.47
C GLY A 196 0.03 -32.32 12.58
N PHE A 197 -0.70 -32.57 13.65
CA PHE A 197 -0.35 -33.49 14.68
C PHE A 197 -0.36 -34.89 14.02
N THR A 198 0.81 -35.37 13.64
CA THR A 198 1.00 -36.77 13.24
C THR A 198 0.84 -37.63 14.49
N ALA A 199 -0.38 -38.10 14.72
CA ALA A 199 -0.63 -39.16 15.68
C ALA A 199 0.14 -40.39 15.21
N ALA A 200 1.27 -40.65 15.85
CA ALA A 200 2.00 -41.88 15.71
C ALA A 200 1.11 -43.02 16.22
N ASN A 201 0.75 -43.88 15.29
CA ASN A 201 0.01 -45.11 15.52
C ASN A 201 0.91 -46.06 16.31
N GLN A 202 0.79 -46.11 17.64
CA GLN A 202 1.34 -47.19 18.44
C GLN A 202 0.44 -48.40 18.30
N LYS A 203 0.78 -49.32 17.39
CA LYS A 203 0.35 -50.70 17.43
C LYS A 203 0.97 -51.37 18.65
N LYS A 204 0.12 -51.77 19.59
CA LYS A 204 0.46 -52.80 20.60
C LYS A 204 0.44 -54.17 19.93
N GLU A 205 1.52 -54.87 20.01
CA GLU A 205 1.57 -56.32 20.20
C GLU A 205 1.81 -56.62 21.67
#